data_d6a9c46fea373f104c45a5f9b1881d5c
#
_entry.id   d6a9c46fea373f104c45a5f9b1881d5c
#
_cell.length_a   1.000
_cell.length_b   1.000
_cell.length_c   1.000
_cell.angle_alpha   90.00
_cell.angle_beta   90.00
_cell.angle_gamma   90.00
#
_symmetry.space_group_name_H-M   'P 1'
#
loop_
_entity.id
_entity.type
_entity.pdbx_description
1 polymer ?
#
loop_
_entity_poly.entity_id
_entity_poly.type
_entity_poly.pdbx_seq_one_letter_code
_entity_poly.pdbx_strand_id
1 'polypeptide(L)'
;MKHKTITIYGRVQGVGFRYYTKLKADLLGIRGFVKNQPDGSVYIEAEAGADAMNEFLALCRKGPPLARVINMKVADSASSGYENFRIR
;
A
#
# COMPACT_ATOMS: atom_id res chain seq x y z
N MET A 1 -10.57 13.94 -0.35
CA MET A 1 -10.04 12.57 -0.11
C MET A 1 -9.41 12.03 -1.38
N LYS A 2 -8.25 11.43 -1.26
CA LYS A 2 -7.55 10.81 -2.38
C LYS A 2 -7.83 9.31 -2.42
N HIS A 3 -7.88 8.76 -3.63
CA HIS A 3 -8.06 7.33 -3.87
C HIS A 3 -6.99 6.90 -4.87
N LYS A 4 -6.15 5.95 -4.46
CA LYS A 4 -5.03 5.52 -5.30
C LYS A 4 -4.91 4.02 -5.32
N THR A 5 -4.44 3.50 -6.45
CA THR A 5 -3.94 2.13 -6.56
C THR A 5 -2.42 2.19 -6.61
N ILE A 6 -1.78 1.25 -5.94
CA ILE A 6 -0.32 1.21 -5.82
C ILE A 6 0.11 -0.21 -6.12
N THR A 7 1.03 -0.37 -7.06
CA THR A 7 1.63 -1.68 -7.35
C THR A 7 3.13 -1.59 -7.09
N ILE A 8 3.63 -2.49 -6.27
CA ILE A 8 5.01 -2.46 -5.80
C ILE A 8 5.74 -3.68 -6.32
N TYR A 9 6.88 -3.46 -6.98
CA TYR A 9 7.69 -4.50 -7.61
C TYR A 9 9.05 -4.61 -6.95
N GLY A 10 9.60 -5.81 -6.98
CA GLY A 10 10.90 -6.12 -6.41
C GLY A 10 10.82 -7.31 -5.48
N ARG A 11 11.67 -7.34 -4.46
CA ARG A 11 11.60 -8.35 -3.42
C ARG A 11 10.60 -7.88 -2.37
N VAL A 12 9.33 -8.18 -2.61
CA VAL A 12 8.22 -7.62 -1.83
C VAL A 12 7.27 -8.67 -1.26
N GLN A 13 7.38 -9.94 -1.68
CA GLN A 13 6.62 -11.05 -1.11
C GLN A 13 7.50 -11.90 -0.21
N GLY A 14 6.94 -12.46 0.85
CA GLY A 14 7.69 -13.28 1.79
C GLY A 14 8.61 -12.49 2.71
N VAL A 15 8.42 -11.17 2.79
CA VAL A 15 9.26 -10.26 3.58
C VAL A 15 8.46 -9.44 4.60
N GLY A 16 7.18 -9.80 4.81
CA GLY A 16 6.30 -9.09 5.74
C GLY A 16 5.73 -7.79 5.19
N PHE A 17 5.70 -7.62 3.86
CA PHE A 17 5.25 -6.37 3.25
C PHE A 17 3.77 -6.07 3.52
N ARG A 18 2.90 -7.07 3.40
CA ARG A 18 1.46 -6.87 3.64
C ARG A 18 1.20 -6.45 5.08
N TYR A 19 1.87 -7.08 6.04
CA TYR A 19 1.74 -6.74 7.46
C TYR A 19 2.26 -5.32 7.73
N TYR A 20 3.43 -4.99 7.19
CA TYR A 20 4.01 -3.66 7.29
C TYR A 20 3.05 -2.60 6.75
N THR A 21 2.48 -2.83 5.57
CA THR A 21 1.55 -1.91 4.93
C THR A 21 0.31 -1.67 5.80
N LYS A 22 -0.27 -2.75 6.34
CA LYS A 22 -1.43 -2.63 7.21
C LYS A 22 -1.11 -1.83 8.47
N LEU A 23 0.04 -2.09 9.08
CA LEU A 23 0.46 -1.37 10.28
C LEU A 23 0.58 0.14 10.01
N LYS A 24 1.22 0.51 8.90
CA LYS A 24 1.38 1.92 8.52
C LYS A 24 0.04 2.55 8.13
N ALA A 25 -0.80 1.81 7.42
CA ALA A 25 -2.13 2.27 7.07
C ALA A 25 -2.98 2.58 8.30
N ASP A 26 -2.97 1.68 9.29
CA ASP A 26 -3.72 1.89 10.53
C ASP A 26 -3.21 3.12 11.29
N LEU A 27 -1.90 3.32 11.35
CA LEU A 27 -1.30 4.49 12.00
C LEU A 27 -1.72 5.81 11.35
N LEU A 28 -1.87 5.82 10.03
CA LEU A 28 -2.17 7.02 9.26
C LEU A 28 -3.66 7.21 8.96
N GLY A 29 -4.50 6.27 9.39
CA GLY A 29 -5.92 6.32 9.08
C GLY A 29 -6.24 6.03 7.62
N ILE A 30 -5.38 5.30 6.93
CA ILE A 30 -5.61 4.89 5.54
C ILE A 30 -6.63 3.75 5.53
N ARG A 31 -7.55 3.77 4.57
CA ARG A 31 -8.53 2.70 4.36
C ARG A 31 -8.30 2.06 3.00
N GLY A 32 -8.55 0.78 2.89
CA GLY A 32 -8.34 0.03 1.66
C GLY A 32 -7.89 -1.39 1.93
N PHE A 33 -6.99 -1.89 1.10
CA PHE A 33 -6.45 -3.25 1.29
C PHE A 33 -5.09 -3.40 0.61
N VAL A 34 -4.40 -4.47 1.01
CA VAL A 34 -3.13 -4.90 0.42
C VAL A 34 -3.21 -6.39 0.14
N LYS A 35 -2.70 -6.81 -1.01
CA LYS A 35 -2.63 -8.23 -1.38
C LYS A 35 -1.39 -8.51 -2.22
N ASN A 36 -0.94 -9.77 -2.16
CA ASN A 36 0.08 -10.29 -3.08
C ASN A 36 -0.57 -10.62 -4.41
N GLN A 37 0.16 -10.44 -5.50
CA GLN A 37 -0.30 -10.81 -6.84
C GLN A 37 0.55 -11.96 -7.39
N PRO A 38 0.00 -12.74 -8.35
CA PRO A 38 0.71 -13.90 -8.92
C PRO A 38 2.05 -13.57 -9.57
N ASP A 39 2.23 -12.33 -10.06
CA ASP A 39 3.47 -11.90 -10.70
C ASP A 39 4.59 -11.55 -9.73
N GLY A 40 4.34 -11.71 -8.42
CA GLY A 40 5.32 -11.38 -7.39
C GLY A 40 5.20 -9.97 -6.83
N SER A 41 4.33 -9.14 -7.40
CA SER A 41 4.10 -7.78 -6.91
C SER A 41 3.17 -7.74 -5.72
N VAL A 42 3.15 -6.59 -5.03
CA VAL A 42 2.17 -6.27 -3.98
C VAL A 42 1.25 -5.19 -4.53
N TYR A 43 -0.06 -5.40 -4.40
CA TYR A 43 -1.07 -4.48 -4.87
C TYR A 43 -1.84 -3.87 -3.69
N ILE A 44 -2.03 -2.56 -3.73
CA ILE A 44 -2.69 -1.80 -2.67
C ILE A 44 -3.75 -0.91 -3.29
N GLU A 45 -4.94 -0.85 -2.65
CA GLU A 45 -5.88 0.24 -2.87
C GLU A 45 -5.98 1.03 -1.59
N ALA A 46 -5.96 2.37 -1.68
CA ALA A 46 -5.88 3.24 -0.53
C ALA A 46 -6.74 4.48 -0.70
N GLU A 47 -7.44 4.84 0.38
CA GLU A 47 -8.19 6.09 0.47
C GLU A 47 -7.73 6.86 1.70
N ALA A 48 -7.45 8.15 1.53
CA ALA A 48 -7.06 9.02 2.64
C ALA A 48 -7.03 10.47 2.22
N GLY A 49 -6.89 11.37 3.19
CA GLY A 49 -6.57 12.77 2.91
C GLY A 49 -5.20 12.90 2.26
N ALA A 50 -4.94 14.03 1.63
CA ALA A 50 -3.74 14.24 0.82
C ALA A 50 -2.44 14.05 1.62
N ASP A 51 -2.34 14.60 2.83
CA ASP A 51 -1.12 14.52 3.63
C ASP A 51 -0.85 13.09 4.08
N ALA A 52 -1.87 12.40 4.59
CA ALA A 52 -1.75 11.00 5.01
C ALA A 52 -1.38 10.11 3.83
N MET A 53 -1.97 10.34 2.66
CA MET A 53 -1.65 9.59 1.45
C MET A 53 -0.19 9.77 1.04
N ASN A 54 0.33 11.00 1.08
CA ASN A 54 1.72 11.27 0.73
C ASN A 54 2.69 10.55 1.68
N GLU A 55 2.40 10.58 2.98
CA GLU A 55 3.20 9.83 3.97
C GLU A 55 3.14 8.33 3.74
N PHE A 56 1.95 7.82 3.45
CA PHE A 56 1.75 6.40 3.18
C PHE A 56 2.54 5.94 1.95
N LEU A 57 2.51 6.72 0.88
CA LEU A 57 3.27 6.41 -0.34
C LEU A 57 4.77 6.36 -0.06
N ALA A 58 5.28 7.28 0.74
CA ALA A 58 6.70 7.30 1.12
C ALA A 58 7.07 6.04 1.92
N LEU A 59 6.22 5.62 2.86
CA LEU A 59 6.43 4.41 3.65
C LEU A 59 6.36 3.14 2.80
N CYS A 60 5.43 3.10 1.84
CA CYS A 60 5.34 1.97 0.90
C CYS A 60 6.60 1.86 0.04
N ARG A 61 7.13 2.98 -0.42
CA ARG A 61 8.35 3.01 -1.23
C ARG A 61 9.55 2.50 -0.44
N LYS A 62 9.62 2.83 0.84
CA LYS A 62 10.68 2.35 1.72
C LYS A 62 10.57 0.84 1.97
N GLY A 63 9.38 0.39 2.32
CA GLY A 63 9.10 -1.01 2.66
C GLY A 63 9.73 -1.47 3.98
N PRO A 64 9.41 -2.71 4.41
CA PRO A 64 10.00 -3.30 5.60
C PRO A 64 11.49 -3.63 5.38
N PRO A 65 12.24 -3.92 6.47
CA PRO A 65 13.69 -4.11 6.39
C PRO A 65 14.17 -5.17 5.41
N LEU A 66 13.42 -6.25 5.23
CA LEU A 66 13.81 -7.34 4.34
C LEU A 66 13.36 -7.14 2.90
N ALA A 67 12.57 -6.10 2.63
CA ALA A 67 12.07 -5.81 1.30
C ALA A 67 13.09 -5.01 0.50
N ARG A 68 12.97 -5.15 -0.83
CA ARG A 68 13.70 -4.31 -1.77
C ARG A 68 12.72 -3.85 -2.84
N VAL A 69 12.29 -2.61 -2.75
CA VAL A 69 11.39 -2.01 -3.72
C VAL A 69 12.22 -1.52 -4.91
N ILE A 70 11.95 -2.10 -6.08
CA ILE A 70 12.65 -1.74 -7.33
C ILE A 70 11.83 -0.70 -8.10
N ASN A 71 10.51 -0.87 -8.11
CA ASN A 71 9.62 0.05 -8.81
C ASN A 71 8.29 0.14 -8.08
N MET A 72 7.65 1.29 -8.17
CA MET A 72 6.33 1.51 -7.58
C MET A 72 5.50 2.32 -8.57
N LYS A 73 4.35 1.78 -8.97
CA LYS A 73 3.39 2.47 -9.85
C LYS A 73 2.22 2.95 -9.02
N VAL A 74 1.88 4.21 -9.17
CA VAL A 74 0.76 4.84 -8.46
C VAL A 74 -0.18 5.43 -9.49
N ALA A 75 -1.48 5.15 -9.33
CA ALA A 75 -2.52 5.71 -10.18
C ALA A 75 -3.68 6.21 -9.34
N ASP A 76 -4.35 7.23 -9.80
CA ASP A 76 -5.59 7.66 -9.18
C ASP A 76 -6.70 6.66 -9.51
N SER A 77 -7.62 6.48 -8.58
CA SER A 77 -8.72 5.55 -8.74
C SER A 77 -10.03 6.15 -8.23
N ALA A 78 -11.14 5.52 -8.58
CA ALA A 78 -12.44 5.90 -8.07
C ALA A 78 -12.60 5.46 -6.62
N SER A 79 -13.39 6.20 -5.85
CA SER A 79 -13.70 5.86 -4.46
C SER A 79 -14.43 4.52 -4.39
N SER A 80 -14.05 3.69 -3.41
CA SER A 80 -14.72 2.42 -3.13
C SER A 80 -15.41 2.40 -1.76
N GLY A 81 -15.23 3.45 -0.95
CA GLY A 81 -15.89 3.54 0.35
C GLY A 81 -15.43 2.49 1.35
N TYR A 82 -14.14 2.22 1.44
CA TYR A 82 -13.59 1.27 2.41
C TYR A 82 -13.81 1.75 3.84
N GLU A 83 -14.13 0.83 4.74
CA GLU A 83 -14.35 1.13 6.15
C GLU A 83 -13.06 1.06 6.98
N ASN A 84 -12.12 0.21 6.56
CA ASN A 84 -10.87 -0.02 7.27
C ASN A 84 -9.79 -0.44 6.28
N PHE A 85 -8.61 -0.80 6.78
CA PHE A 85 -7.54 -1.37 5.97
C PHE A 85 -7.41 -2.86 6.25
N ARG A 86 -7.38 -3.66 5.20
CA ARG A 86 -7.34 -5.12 5.31
C ARG A 86 -6.17 -5.72 4.55
N ILE A 87 -5.71 -6.85 5.03
CA ILE A 87 -4.82 -7.76 4.28
C ILE A 87 -5.71 -8.76 3.56
N ARG A 88 -5.52 -8.87 2.27
CA ARG A 88 -6.25 -9.85 1.44
C ARG A 88 -5.35 -10.90 0.83
#